data_fa8c5f0518db5d53756b80d0e7bb12c3
#
_entry.id   fa8c5f0518db5d53756b80d0e7bb12c3
#
_cell.length_a   1.000
_cell.length_b   1.000
_cell.length_c   1.000
_cell.angle_alpha   90.00
_cell.angle_beta   90.00
_cell.angle_gamma   90.00
#
_symmetry.space_group_name_H-M   'P 1'
#
loop_
_entity.id
_entity.type
_entity.pdbx_description
1 polymer ?
#
loop_
_entity_poly.entity_id
_entity_poly.type
_entity_poly.pdbx_seq_one_letter_code
_entity_poly.pdbx_strand_id
1 'polypeptide(L)'
;MPSARRDAISAIGITLIENGRITNSYYTLVDPACPFDPFTVELTGITPEMAAAFPEFGDLWEQIRPWLEGALLCAHGASGDLHVLARTLRRYKIDWVEKAPFLCTVEAAKQCFPELERYSLNLACKALDIPLQHHLASSDAAAAAALLLKCLERDPSLPEHAKEFDMREARIVGVTKKRPRRKKSGAALNVETELKKLSSKTFAAARRVQYRDTGEELLGVKSKAVKRLAQRISRSKAAAAFSEDLPHTYLEEDLLHAYLLDMKPGFDACLAAVDAFLPLVENDDVFFALKPRALLRDPVRIEESCRGWIGSDHPYTVAFGIRMLAQAISPKTFDPDAFDRSLAEQIAGMHIDHPTVALAAADYFFRLLKYGGEENGAYIRGIAESCTAAKRGLYFYEKDQEALSLQEPAF
;
A
#
# COMPACT_ATOMS: atom_id res chain seq x y z
N MET A 1 -7.49 3.69 10.24
CA MET A 1 -6.02 3.49 10.34
C MET A 1 -5.32 4.53 9.49
N PRO A 2 -4.30 5.23 9.99
CA PRO A 2 -3.63 6.32 9.25
C PRO A 2 -2.75 5.84 8.09
N SER A 3 -2.33 4.58 8.10
CA SER A 3 -1.45 4.01 7.09
C SER A 3 -1.61 2.49 6.98
N ALA A 4 -0.87 1.86 6.04
CA ALA A 4 -0.79 0.41 5.94
C ALA A 4 -0.13 -0.26 7.18
N ARG A 5 0.43 0.50 8.12
CA ARG A 5 0.87 0.03 9.43
C ARG A 5 -0.37 -0.29 10.27
N ARG A 6 -0.52 -1.56 10.63
CA ARG A 6 -1.68 -2.05 11.40
C ARG A 6 -1.49 -1.94 12.92
N ASP A 7 -0.76 -0.95 13.39
CA ASP A 7 -0.41 -0.71 14.80
C ASP A 7 -0.77 0.71 15.26
N ALA A 8 -1.56 1.43 14.46
CA ALA A 8 -2.01 2.77 14.76
C ALA A 8 -3.46 2.97 14.33
N ILE A 9 -4.19 3.72 15.12
CA ILE A 9 -5.62 4.04 14.96
C ILE A 9 -5.75 5.55 14.81
N SER A 10 -6.54 6.02 13.82
CA SER A 10 -6.84 7.45 13.61
C SER A 10 -8.29 7.81 13.93
N ALA A 11 -9.16 6.82 14.05
CA ALA A 11 -10.53 7.00 14.52
C ALA A 11 -11.07 5.71 15.11
N ILE A 12 -11.95 5.81 16.08
CA ILE A 12 -12.65 4.69 16.71
C ILE A 12 -14.15 4.99 16.70
N GLY A 13 -14.92 4.05 16.18
CA GLY A 13 -16.38 4.02 16.31
C GLY A 13 -16.78 2.73 17.02
N ILE A 14 -17.62 2.85 18.05
CA ILE A 14 -18.18 1.73 18.82
C ILE A 14 -19.68 1.91 18.88
N THR A 15 -20.43 0.84 18.69
CA THR A 15 -21.89 0.81 18.84
C THR A 15 -22.26 -0.33 19.76
N LEU A 16 -22.99 -0.04 20.83
CA LEU A 16 -23.40 -1.01 21.83
C LEU A 16 -24.78 -1.59 21.48
N ILE A 17 -24.85 -2.92 21.51
CA ILE A 17 -26.11 -3.66 21.38
C ILE A 17 -26.44 -4.31 22.71
N GLU A 18 -27.61 -4.00 23.25
CA GLU A 18 -28.15 -4.61 24.46
C GLU A 18 -29.60 -5.01 24.24
N ASN A 19 -29.99 -6.18 24.69
CA ASN A 19 -31.35 -6.70 24.56
C ASN A 19 -31.93 -6.61 23.14
N GLY A 20 -31.08 -6.90 22.13
CA GLY A 20 -31.49 -6.93 20.72
C GLY A 20 -31.71 -5.56 20.08
N ARG A 21 -31.20 -4.48 20.68
CA ARG A 21 -31.29 -3.13 20.11
C ARG A 21 -30.00 -2.34 20.32
N ILE A 22 -29.77 -1.35 19.48
CA ILE A 22 -28.67 -0.38 19.66
C ILE A 22 -29.07 0.56 20.79
N THR A 23 -28.25 0.65 21.84
CA THR A 23 -28.52 1.45 23.04
C THR A 23 -27.62 2.66 23.15
N ASN A 24 -26.38 2.58 22.67
CA ASN A 24 -25.43 3.67 22.77
C ASN A 24 -24.36 3.59 21.67
N SER A 25 -23.64 4.70 21.46
CA SER A 25 -22.51 4.75 20.51
C SER A 25 -21.43 5.70 21.00
N TYR A 26 -20.21 5.39 20.68
CA TYR A 26 -19.03 6.20 20.95
C TYR A 26 -18.23 6.44 19.66
N TYR A 27 -17.77 7.65 19.47
CA TYR A 27 -16.90 8.00 18.34
C TYR A 27 -15.88 9.04 18.78
N THR A 28 -14.63 8.84 18.36
CA THR A 28 -13.58 9.84 18.51
C THR A 28 -12.54 9.69 17.40
N LEU A 29 -11.90 10.79 17.05
CA LEU A 29 -10.61 10.77 16.38
C LEU A 29 -9.53 10.41 17.41
N VAL A 30 -8.40 9.95 16.92
CA VAL A 30 -7.24 9.54 17.72
C VAL A 30 -5.99 10.06 17.03
N ASP A 31 -5.09 10.69 17.75
CA ASP A 31 -3.76 10.95 17.24
C ASP A 31 -2.99 9.61 17.11
N PRO A 32 -2.67 9.17 15.90
CA PRO A 32 -1.96 7.90 15.71
C PRO A 32 -0.47 8.00 16.04
N ALA A 33 0.05 9.20 16.34
CA ALA A 33 1.47 9.50 16.53
C ALA A 33 2.36 8.85 15.45
N CYS A 34 1.93 8.95 14.19
CA CYS A 34 2.67 8.45 13.03
C CYS A 34 2.16 9.11 11.72
N PRO A 35 3.00 9.16 10.68
CA PRO A 35 2.62 9.74 9.39
C PRO A 35 1.40 9.05 8.77
N PHE A 36 0.55 9.85 8.13
CA PHE A 36 -0.59 9.39 7.36
C PHE A 36 -0.18 9.01 5.94
N ASP A 37 -0.86 8.00 5.41
CA ASP A 37 -0.79 7.66 3.98
C ASP A 37 -1.79 8.54 3.23
N PRO A 38 -1.37 9.29 2.18
CA PRO A 38 -2.26 10.15 1.40
C PRO A 38 -3.52 9.45 0.91
N PHE A 39 -3.40 8.19 0.49
CA PHE A 39 -4.55 7.38 0.10
C PHE A 39 -5.55 7.18 1.27
N THR A 40 -5.05 7.03 2.49
CA THR A 40 -5.92 6.87 3.67
C THR A 40 -6.64 8.19 4.01
N VAL A 41 -5.96 9.33 3.86
CA VAL A 41 -6.56 10.66 4.03
C VAL A 41 -7.69 10.87 3.00
N GLU A 42 -7.43 10.57 1.73
CA GLU A 42 -8.45 10.65 0.66
C GLU A 42 -9.66 9.74 0.95
N LEU A 43 -9.39 8.51 1.42
CA LEU A 43 -10.42 7.51 1.68
C LEU A 43 -11.32 7.86 2.88
N THR A 44 -10.73 8.38 3.96
CA THR A 44 -11.43 8.61 5.25
C THR A 44 -11.79 10.05 5.51
N GLY A 45 -11.18 11.00 4.79
CA GLY A 45 -11.28 12.43 5.04
C GLY A 45 -10.55 12.88 6.32
N ILE A 46 -9.87 11.99 7.04
CA ILE A 46 -9.17 12.33 8.28
C ILE A 46 -7.74 12.76 7.92
N THR A 47 -7.46 14.05 8.13
CA THR A 47 -6.12 14.60 7.91
C THR A 47 -5.25 14.47 9.18
N PRO A 48 -3.90 14.58 9.05
CA PRO A 48 -3.01 14.60 10.20
C PRO A 48 -3.38 15.71 11.20
N GLU A 49 -3.73 16.89 10.70
CA GLU A 49 -4.09 18.07 11.53
C GLU A 49 -5.39 17.82 12.31
N MET A 50 -6.37 17.16 11.69
CA MET A 50 -7.60 16.78 12.39
C MET A 50 -7.31 15.80 13.51
N ALA A 51 -6.47 14.80 13.27
CA ALA A 51 -6.16 13.77 14.27
C ALA A 51 -5.27 14.30 15.40
N ALA A 52 -4.31 15.19 15.13
CA ALA A 52 -3.41 15.79 16.10
C ALA A 52 -4.13 16.66 17.16
N ALA A 53 -5.38 17.08 16.89
CA ALA A 53 -6.22 17.78 17.88
C ALA A 53 -6.84 16.85 18.95
N PHE A 54 -6.63 15.52 18.82
CA PHE A 54 -7.20 14.52 19.72
C PHE A 54 -6.08 13.77 20.47
N PRO A 55 -6.39 13.17 21.64
CA PRO A 55 -5.42 12.39 22.41
C PRO A 55 -4.91 11.17 21.64
N GLU A 56 -3.72 10.70 22.00
CA GLU A 56 -3.23 9.39 21.57
C GLU A 56 -4.07 8.24 22.16
N PHE A 57 -3.98 7.06 21.52
CA PHE A 57 -4.74 5.89 21.96
C PHE A 57 -4.49 5.51 23.42
N GLY A 58 -3.25 5.67 23.92
CA GLY A 58 -2.90 5.35 25.30
C GLY A 58 -3.69 6.17 26.32
N ASP A 59 -3.86 7.46 26.05
CA ASP A 59 -4.60 8.39 26.91
C ASP A 59 -6.11 8.17 26.84
N LEU A 60 -6.60 7.67 25.71
CA LEU A 60 -8.00 7.36 25.48
C LEU A 60 -8.42 5.99 26.06
N TRP A 61 -7.47 5.13 26.38
CA TRP A 61 -7.78 3.74 26.73
C TRP A 61 -8.76 3.59 27.89
N GLU A 62 -8.60 4.36 28.95
CA GLU A 62 -9.50 4.28 30.10
C GLU A 62 -10.96 4.71 29.79
N GLN A 63 -11.15 5.51 28.74
CA GLN A 63 -12.46 5.87 28.23
C GLN A 63 -13.05 4.79 27.30
N ILE A 64 -12.18 4.07 26.57
CA ILE A 64 -12.57 3.06 25.57
C ILE A 64 -12.81 1.70 26.24
N ARG A 65 -11.97 1.34 27.23
CA ARG A 65 -12.00 0.05 27.90
C ARG A 65 -13.38 -0.37 28.38
N PRO A 66 -14.18 0.48 29.07
CA PRO A 66 -15.50 0.10 29.56
C PRO A 66 -16.49 -0.33 28.48
N TRP A 67 -16.31 0.14 27.23
CA TRP A 67 -17.13 -0.25 26.08
C TRP A 67 -16.81 -1.65 25.55
N LEU A 68 -15.63 -2.17 25.87
CA LEU A 68 -15.13 -3.44 25.35
C LEU A 68 -15.08 -4.53 26.43
N GLU A 69 -15.03 -4.15 27.70
CA GLU A 69 -14.83 -5.09 28.80
C GLU A 69 -16.06 -5.97 29.03
N GLY A 70 -15.87 -7.28 28.98
CA GLY A 70 -16.94 -8.26 29.11
C GLY A 70 -17.89 -8.36 27.91
N ALA A 71 -17.66 -7.57 26.85
CA ALA A 71 -18.51 -7.57 25.66
C ALA A 71 -18.10 -8.66 24.66
N LEU A 72 -19.10 -9.18 23.93
CA LEU A 72 -18.87 -9.93 22.71
C LEU A 72 -18.54 -8.94 21.59
N LEU A 73 -17.27 -8.86 21.17
CA LEU A 73 -16.82 -7.93 20.15
C LEU A 73 -17.37 -8.32 18.78
N CYS A 74 -17.82 -7.32 18.02
CA CYS A 74 -18.33 -7.55 16.69
C CYS A 74 -17.79 -6.50 15.71
N ALA A 75 -17.40 -6.93 14.51
CA ALA A 75 -17.01 -6.01 13.44
C ALA A 75 -17.20 -6.65 12.06
N HIS A 76 -17.20 -5.82 11.02
CA HIS A 76 -17.32 -6.28 9.65
C HIS A 76 -15.94 -6.64 9.07
N GLY A 77 -15.58 -7.91 9.15
CA GLY A 77 -14.21 -8.39 8.92
C GLY A 77 -13.37 -8.36 10.20
N ALA A 78 -13.98 -8.68 11.33
CA ALA A 78 -13.51 -8.51 12.71
C ALA A 78 -12.03 -8.88 12.96
N SER A 79 -11.49 -9.88 12.27
CA SER A 79 -10.06 -10.22 12.37
C SER A 79 -9.14 -9.03 12.03
N GLY A 80 -9.55 -8.13 11.11
CA GLY A 80 -8.79 -6.93 10.77
C GLY A 80 -8.71 -5.96 11.93
N ASP A 81 -9.85 -5.61 12.49
CA ASP A 81 -10.00 -4.63 13.58
C ASP A 81 -9.34 -5.14 14.87
N LEU A 82 -9.54 -6.41 15.21
CA LEU A 82 -8.92 -7.04 16.37
C LEU A 82 -7.39 -7.11 16.26
N HIS A 83 -6.84 -7.34 15.06
CA HIS A 83 -5.39 -7.27 14.86
C HIS A 83 -4.85 -5.84 15.08
N VAL A 84 -5.58 -4.83 14.62
CA VAL A 84 -5.19 -3.43 14.83
C VAL A 84 -5.26 -3.09 16.31
N LEU A 85 -6.36 -3.42 16.99
CA LEU A 85 -6.54 -3.19 18.42
C LEU A 85 -5.42 -3.86 19.23
N ALA A 86 -5.17 -5.15 19.02
CA ALA A 86 -4.15 -5.91 19.74
C ALA A 86 -2.74 -5.32 19.56
N ARG A 87 -2.39 -4.86 18.35
CA ARG A 87 -1.10 -4.25 18.08
C ARG A 87 -0.98 -2.85 18.66
N THR A 88 -2.07 -2.09 18.66
CA THR A 88 -2.09 -0.76 19.28
C THR A 88 -1.96 -0.87 20.79
N LEU A 89 -2.68 -1.78 21.44
CA LEU A 89 -2.51 -2.07 22.89
C LEU A 89 -1.05 -2.42 23.21
N ARG A 90 -0.42 -3.28 22.41
CA ARG A 90 1.00 -3.65 22.58
C ARG A 90 1.94 -2.46 22.40
N ARG A 91 1.67 -1.57 21.42
CA ARG A 91 2.46 -0.36 21.18
C ARG A 91 2.48 0.55 22.42
N TYR A 92 1.33 0.69 23.07
CA TYR A 92 1.19 1.50 24.29
C TYR A 92 1.46 0.72 25.58
N LYS A 93 1.89 -0.55 25.49
CA LYS A 93 2.18 -1.43 26.65
C LYS A 93 0.98 -1.61 27.57
N ILE A 94 -0.22 -1.59 26.99
CA ILE A 94 -1.47 -1.79 27.72
C ILE A 94 -1.75 -3.28 27.79
N ASP A 95 -1.85 -3.82 28.99
CA ASP A 95 -2.33 -5.19 29.23
C ASP A 95 -3.84 -5.15 29.45
N TRP A 96 -4.55 -5.90 28.64
CA TRP A 96 -6.00 -6.01 28.70
C TRP A 96 -6.37 -7.48 28.88
N VAL A 97 -7.36 -8.01 28.18
CA VAL A 97 -7.73 -9.43 28.24
C VAL A 97 -6.77 -10.27 27.38
N GLU A 98 -6.51 -11.50 27.83
CA GLU A 98 -5.70 -12.43 27.03
C GLU A 98 -6.47 -12.87 25.78
N LYS A 99 -7.76 -13.17 25.97
CA LYS A 99 -8.66 -13.62 24.89
C LYS A 99 -9.94 -12.79 24.90
N ALA A 100 -10.36 -12.34 23.73
CA ALA A 100 -11.59 -11.61 23.53
C ALA A 100 -12.56 -12.43 22.65
N PRO A 101 -13.79 -12.69 23.10
CA PRO A 101 -14.81 -13.32 22.28
C PRO A 101 -15.25 -12.38 21.17
N PHE A 102 -15.44 -12.92 19.95
CA PHE A 102 -15.85 -12.08 18.84
C PHE A 102 -16.73 -12.79 17.81
N LEU A 103 -17.56 -12.00 17.13
CA LEU A 103 -18.28 -12.36 15.90
C LEU A 103 -17.81 -11.52 14.71
N CYS A 104 -17.89 -12.11 13.53
CA CYS A 104 -17.62 -11.42 12.27
C CYS A 104 -18.91 -11.29 11.47
N THR A 105 -19.38 -10.06 11.25
CA THR A 105 -20.64 -9.85 10.50
C THR A 105 -20.56 -10.24 9.05
N VAL A 106 -19.36 -10.38 8.44
CA VAL A 106 -19.20 -11.00 7.11
C VAL A 106 -19.57 -12.48 7.16
N GLU A 107 -19.15 -13.21 8.21
CA GLU A 107 -19.44 -14.64 8.36
C GLU A 107 -20.92 -14.83 8.72
N ALA A 108 -21.44 -14.03 9.65
CA ALA A 108 -22.85 -14.04 10.02
C ALA A 108 -23.76 -13.74 8.81
N ALA A 109 -23.43 -12.70 8.02
CA ALA A 109 -24.21 -12.38 6.83
C ALA A 109 -24.17 -13.49 5.77
N LYS A 110 -23.04 -14.19 5.58
CA LYS A 110 -22.96 -15.35 4.69
C LYS A 110 -23.86 -16.50 5.14
N GLN A 111 -24.00 -16.69 6.42
CA GLN A 111 -24.86 -17.73 7.00
C GLN A 111 -26.34 -17.35 6.92
N CYS A 112 -26.68 -16.12 7.31
CA CYS A 112 -28.06 -15.68 7.44
C CYS A 112 -28.67 -15.18 6.11
N PHE A 113 -27.86 -14.67 5.20
CA PHE A 113 -28.29 -14.07 3.91
C PHE A 113 -27.50 -14.67 2.73
N PRO A 114 -27.59 -16.00 2.49
CA PRO A 114 -26.86 -16.65 1.42
C PRO A 114 -27.25 -16.15 0.01
N GLU A 115 -28.39 -15.48 -0.10
CA GLU A 115 -28.90 -14.86 -1.33
C GLU A 115 -28.12 -13.60 -1.75
N LEU A 116 -27.28 -13.01 -0.88
CA LEU A 116 -26.50 -11.83 -1.22
C LEU A 116 -25.31 -12.20 -2.13
N GLU A 117 -25.18 -11.51 -3.25
CA GLU A 117 -24.07 -11.74 -4.19
C GLU A 117 -22.71 -11.36 -3.60
N ARG A 118 -22.67 -10.39 -2.70
CA ARG A 118 -21.44 -9.86 -2.08
C ARG A 118 -21.69 -9.45 -0.64
N TYR A 119 -20.62 -9.61 0.19
CA TYR A 119 -20.66 -9.39 1.63
C TYR A 119 -19.73 -8.26 2.09
N SER A 120 -19.35 -7.32 1.23
CA SER A 120 -18.73 -6.06 1.70
C SER A 120 -19.77 -5.19 2.39
N LEU A 121 -19.36 -4.42 3.42
CA LEU A 121 -20.31 -3.68 4.26
C LEU A 121 -21.26 -2.81 3.44
N ASN A 122 -20.73 -2.04 2.49
CA ASN A 122 -21.53 -1.16 1.63
C ASN A 122 -22.56 -1.92 0.78
N LEU A 123 -22.21 -3.10 0.24
CA LEU A 123 -23.13 -3.87 -0.60
C LEU A 123 -24.17 -4.63 0.24
N ALA A 124 -23.76 -5.19 1.38
CA ALA A 124 -24.68 -5.82 2.32
C ALA A 124 -25.67 -4.80 2.89
N CYS A 125 -25.20 -3.63 3.29
CA CYS A 125 -26.06 -2.55 3.80
C CYS A 125 -27.05 -2.07 2.73
N LYS A 126 -26.58 -1.87 1.50
CA LYS A 126 -27.45 -1.49 0.36
C LYS A 126 -28.55 -2.53 0.10
N ALA A 127 -28.19 -3.82 0.11
CA ALA A 127 -29.14 -4.90 -0.14
C ALA A 127 -30.15 -5.11 1.00
N LEU A 128 -29.79 -4.74 2.23
CA LEU A 128 -30.60 -4.92 3.43
C LEU A 128 -31.21 -3.59 3.95
N ASP A 129 -31.10 -2.54 3.16
CA ASP A 129 -31.67 -1.22 3.48
C ASP A 129 -31.16 -0.65 4.81
N ILE A 130 -29.83 -0.78 5.04
CA ILE A 130 -29.13 -0.26 6.23
C ILE A 130 -28.42 1.04 5.84
N PRO A 131 -28.68 2.17 6.54
CA PRO A 131 -27.97 3.43 6.29
C PRO A 131 -26.47 3.29 6.53
N LEU A 132 -25.66 3.82 5.60
CA LEU A 132 -24.21 3.78 5.69
C LEU A 132 -23.57 4.99 5.02
N GLN A 133 -22.74 5.72 5.79
CA GLN A 133 -21.75 6.63 5.25
C GLN A 133 -20.38 5.95 5.36
N HIS A 134 -20.00 5.24 4.29
CA HIS A 134 -18.82 4.38 4.30
C HIS A 134 -17.53 5.15 4.55
N HIS A 135 -16.61 4.54 5.31
CA HIS A 135 -15.34 5.09 5.80
C HIS A 135 -15.44 6.16 6.92
N LEU A 136 -16.63 6.43 7.44
CA LEU A 136 -16.82 7.13 8.69
C LEU A 136 -16.97 6.08 9.81
N ALA A 137 -16.02 6.03 10.75
CA ALA A 137 -15.92 4.94 11.73
C ALA A 137 -17.19 4.79 12.61
N SER A 138 -17.88 5.88 12.94
CA SER A 138 -19.17 5.82 13.65
C SER A 138 -20.27 5.19 12.81
N SER A 139 -20.35 5.54 11.52
CA SER A 139 -21.33 4.99 10.60
C SER A 139 -21.04 3.52 10.27
N ASP A 140 -19.79 3.16 10.06
CA ASP A 140 -19.39 1.77 9.81
C ASP A 140 -19.71 0.88 11.03
N ALA A 141 -19.47 1.36 12.26
CA ALA A 141 -19.83 0.64 13.49
C ALA A 141 -21.34 0.47 13.65
N ALA A 142 -22.12 1.54 13.42
CA ALA A 142 -23.58 1.48 13.50
C ALA A 142 -24.18 0.54 12.43
N ALA A 143 -23.64 0.59 11.21
CA ALA A 143 -24.08 -0.29 10.14
C ALA A 143 -23.71 -1.77 10.40
N ALA A 144 -22.53 -2.03 10.95
CA ALA A 144 -22.14 -3.39 11.36
C ALA A 144 -23.06 -3.93 12.48
N ALA A 145 -23.43 -3.06 13.43
CA ALA A 145 -24.38 -3.40 14.49
C ALA A 145 -25.78 -3.69 13.93
N ALA A 146 -26.29 -2.85 13.04
CA ALA A 146 -27.59 -3.07 12.39
C ALA A 146 -27.60 -4.35 11.55
N LEU A 147 -26.50 -4.65 10.83
CA LEU A 147 -26.35 -5.90 10.10
C LEU A 147 -26.36 -7.12 11.02
N LEU A 148 -25.66 -7.03 12.18
CA LEU A 148 -25.69 -8.10 13.18
C LEU A 148 -27.10 -8.33 13.71
N LEU A 149 -27.85 -7.27 14.02
CA LEU A 149 -29.24 -7.39 14.50
C LEU A 149 -30.13 -8.11 13.48
N LYS A 150 -30.01 -7.76 12.20
CA LYS A 150 -30.73 -8.48 11.12
C LYS A 150 -30.29 -9.97 11.00
N CYS A 151 -29.01 -10.26 11.26
CA CYS A 151 -28.56 -11.66 11.31
C CYS A 151 -29.16 -12.38 12.53
N LEU A 152 -29.21 -11.76 13.71
CA LEU A 152 -29.77 -12.33 14.93
C LEU A 152 -31.29 -12.56 14.83
N GLU A 153 -32.02 -11.77 14.05
CA GLU A 153 -33.45 -12.02 13.73
C GLU A 153 -33.64 -13.33 12.97
N ARG A 154 -32.66 -13.72 12.09
CA ARG A 154 -32.71 -14.98 11.33
C ARG A 154 -32.09 -16.15 12.08
N ASP A 155 -31.04 -15.89 12.87
CA ASP A 155 -30.34 -16.91 13.64
C ASP A 155 -29.95 -16.36 15.04
N PRO A 156 -30.81 -16.51 16.03
CA PRO A 156 -30.53 -16.07 17.41
C PRO A 156 -29.37 -16.83 18.07
N SER A 157 -28.93 -17.96 17.53
CA SER A 157 -27.84 -18.77 18.10
C SER A 157 -26.44 -18.28 17.72
N LEU A 158 -26.33 -17.27 16.86
CA LEU A 158 -25.02 -16.73 16.43
C LEU A 158 -24.05 -16.43 17.57
N PRO A 159 -24.46 -15.87 18.74
CA PRO A 159 -23.54 -15.64 19.85
C PRO A 159 -22.90 -16.91 20.41
N GLU A 160 -23.57 -18.07 20.30
CA GLU A 160 -23.05 -19.35 20.75
C GLU A 160 -21.89 -19.84 19.87
N HIS A 161 -21.78 -19.30 18.65
CA HIS A 161 -20.72 -19.59 17.69
C HIS A 161 -19.60 -18.55 17.71
N ALA A 162 -19.52 -17.72 18.76
CA ALA A 162 -18.46 -16.75 18.94
C ALA A 162 -17.08 -17.43 18.93
N LYS A 163 -16.14 -16.81 18.24
CA LYS A 163 -14.73 -17.22 18.22
C LYS A 163 -13.96 -16.46 19.28
N GLU A 164 -12.80 -16.95 19.64
CA GLU A 164 -11.88 -16.25 20.53
C GLU A 164 -10.71 -15.66 19.72
N PHE A 165 -10.31 -14.44 20.05
CA PHE A 165 -9.12 -13.78 19.53
C PHE A 165 -8.10 -13.62 20.66
N ASP A 166 -6.90 -14.17 20.46
CA ASP A 166 -5.78 -14.00 21.37
C ASP A 166 -5.19 -12.60 21.15
N MET A 167 -5.38 -11.72 22.14
CA MET A 167 -4.95 -10.32 22.08
C MET A 167 -3.43 -10.17 22.23
N ARG A 168 -2.77 -11.11 22.90
CA ARG A 168 -1.31 -11.10 23.07
C ARG A 168 -0.60 -11.55 21.81
N GLU A 169 -1.06 -12.65 21.20
CA GLU A 169 -0.48 -13.19 19.98
C GLU A 169 -1.07 -12.56 18.70
N ALA A 170 -2.09 -11.74 18.83
CA ALA A 170 -2.83 -11.14 17.72
C ALA A 170 -3.27 -12.17 16.67
N ARG A 171 -3.99 -13.22 17.10
CA ARG A 171 -4.47 -14.31 16.24
C ARG A 171 -5.80 -14.88 16.73
N ILE A 172 -6.55 -15.50 15.83
CA ILE A 172 -7.75 -16.26 16.19
C ILE A 172 -7.32 -17.57 16.88
N VAL A 173 -7.90 -17.86 18.03
CA VAL A 173 -7.65 -19.10 18.79
C VAL A 173 -8.17 -20.30 18.00
N GLY A 174 -7.44 -21.40 18.03
CA GLY A 174 -7.82 -22.64 17.31
C GLY A 174 -7.58 -22.60 15.80
N VAL A 175 -7.39 -21.43 15.21
CA VAL A 175 -6.93 -21.31 13.82
C VAL A 175 -5.41 -21.44 13.80
N THR A 176 -4.90 -22.66 13.86
CA THR A 176 -3.54 -22.90 13.43
C THR A 176 -3.50 -22.47 11.96
N LYS A 177 -2.75 -21.42 11.63
CA LYS A 177 -2.28 -21.24 10.25
C LYS A 177 -1.51 -22.53 9.95
N LYS A 178 -2.19 -23.54 9.41
CA LYS A 178 -1.50 -24.61 8.69
C LYS A 178 -0.72 -23.85 7.63
N ARG A 179 0.57 -23.59 7.87
CA ARG A 179 1.49 -23.38 6.76
C ARG A 179 1.12 -24.52 5.82
N PRO A 180 0.69 -24.24 4.59
CA PRO A 180 0.42 -25.33 3.66
C PRO A 180 1.69 -26.14 3.69
N ARG A 181 1.59 -27.38 4.20
CA ARG A 181 2.68 -28.33 4.21
C ARG A 181 3.00 -28.45 2.74
N ARG A 182 4.13 -27.86 2.35
CA ARG A 182 4.65 -27.91 1.01
C ARG A 182 4.64 -29.39 0.63
N LYS A 183 3.57 -29.83 -0.07
CA LYS A 183 3.64 -31.09 -0.78
C LYS A 183 4.86 -30.91 -1.66
N LYS A 184 5.91 -31.69 -1.41
CA LYS A 184 6.99 -31.90 -2.35
C LYS A 184 6.33 -32.59 -3.55
N SER A 185 5.69 -31.79 -4.41
CA SER A 185 5.37 -32.25 -5.74
C SER A 185 6.70 -32.24 -6.46
N GLY A 186 7.17 -33.40 -6.87
CA GLY A 186 8.38 -33.54 -7.69
C GLY A 186 8.22 -33.02 -9.11
N ALA A 187 7.16 -32.27 -9.41
CA ALA A 187 7.00 -31.52 -10.64
C ALA A 187 7.69 -30.15 -10.46
N ALA A 188 8.56 -29.78 -11.37
CA ALA A 188 9.17 -28.46 -11.44
C ALA A 188 8.04 -27.41 -11.45
N LEU A 189 8.17 -26.37 -10.59
CA LEU A 189 7.20 -25.28 -10.52
C LEU A 189 7.23 -24.55 -11.87
N ASN A 190 6.12 -24.58 -12.62
CA ASN A 190 5.96 -23.79 -13.83
C ASN A 190 5.26 -22.48 -13.48
N VAL A 191 5.96 -21.37 -13.67
CA VAL A 191 5.53 -20.01 -13.27
C VAL A 191 4.30 -19.57 -14.05
N GLU A 192 4.29 -19.80 -15.36
CA GLU A 192 3.16 -19.49 -16.24
C GLU A 192 1.87 -20.22 -15.83
N THR A 193 2.00 -21.51 -15.49
CA THR A 193 0.88 -22.30 -14.98
C THR A 193 0.33 -21.74 -13.66
N GLU A 194 1.20 -21.25 -12.78
CA GLU A 194 0.79 -20.63 -11.52
C GLU A 194 0.08 -19.28 -11.75
N LEU A 195 0.52 -18.47 -12.72
CA LEU A 195 -0.17 -17.25 -13.14
C LEU A 195 -1.54 -17.57 -13.76
N LYS A 196 -1.61 -18.53 -14.67
CA LYS A 196 -2.87 -18.96 -15.30
C LYS A 196 -3.90 -19.44 -14.28
N LYS A 197 -3.49 -20.09 -13.19
CA LYS A 197 -4.41 -20.48 -12.09
C LYS A 197 -5.00 -19.28 -11.34
N LEU A 198 -4.36 -18.13 -11.40
CA LEU A 198 -4.79 -16.88 -10.74
C LEU A 198 -5.57 -15.97 -11.68
N SER A 199 -5.68 -16.32 -12.96
CA SER A 199 -6.32 -15.52 -14.00
C SER A 199 -7.84 -15.42 -13.82
N SER A 200 -8.41 -14.31 -14.32
CA SER A 200 -9.84 -14.05 -14.35
C SER A 200 -10.23 -13.46 -15.71
N LYS A 201 -11.08 -14.16 -16.44
CA LYS A 201 -11.55 -13.69 -17.76
C LYS A 201 -12.26 -12.33 -17.69
N THR A 202 -13.05 -12.11 -16.63
CA THR A 202 -13.77 -10.85 -16.42
C THR A 202 -12.81 -9.70 -16.11
N PHE A 203 -11.76 -9.95 -15.32
CA PHE A 203 -10.74 -8.97 -15.03
C PHE A 203 -9.87 -8.69 -16.27
N ALA A 204 -9.49 -9.71 -17.05
CA ALA A 204 -8.79 -9.53 -18.31
C ALA A 204 -9.60 -8.66 -19.30
N ALA A 205 -10.90 -8.94 -19.44
CA ALA A 205 -11.77 -8.17 -20.33
C ALA A 205 -11.87 -6.68 -19.91
N ALA A 206 -11.99 -6.41 -18.60
CA ALA A 206 -12.00 -5.03 -18.10
C ALA A 206 -10.67 -4.31 -18.34
N ARG A 207 -9.54 -5.00 -18.16
CA ARG A 207 -8.20 -4.42 -18.39
C ARG A 207 -7.88 -4.20 -19.87
N ARG A 208 -8.38 -5.02 -20.78
CA ARG A 208 -8.18 -4.85 -22.23
C ARG A 208 -8.70 -3.50 -22.75
N VAL A 209 -9.66 -2.90 -22.10
CA VAL A 209 -10.12 -1.55 -22.43
C VAL A 209 -9.01 -0.52 -22.18
N GLN A 210 -8.27 -0.67 -21.10
CA GLN A 210 -7.16 0.21 -20.72
C GLN A 210 -5.93 0.03 -21.63
N TYR A 211 -5.69 -1.20 -22.10
CA TYR A 211 -4.51 -1.59 -22.91
C TYR A 211 -4.85 -1.84 -24.37
N ARG A 212 -5.97 -1.27 -24.88
CA ARG A 212 -6.46 -1.53 -26.25
C ARG A 212 -5.42 -1.22 -27.33
N ASP A 213 -4.62 -0.18 -27.11
CA ASP A 213 -3.72 0.36 -28.12
C ASP A 213 -2.24 -0.06 -27.91
N THR A 214 -1.93 -0.84 -26.86
CA THR A 214 -0.57 -1.24 -26.54
C THR A 214 -0.15 -2.58 -27.16
N GLY A 215 -1.10 -3.36 -27.67
CA GLY A 215 -0.84 -4.69 -28.21
C GLY A 215 -0.50 -5.77 -27.17
N GLU A 216 -0.51 -5.43 -25.88
CA GLU A 216 -0.12 -6.35 -24.80
C GLU A 216 -1.13 -7.49 -24.58
N GLU A 217 -0.62 -8.69 -24.39
CA GLU A 217 -1.42 -9.84 -23.99
C GLU A 217 -1.64 -9.85 -22.47
N LEU A 218 -2.88 -10.14 -22.05
CA LEU A 218 -3.30 -10.11 -20.64
C LEU A 218 -3.86 -11.46 -20.21
N LEU A 219 -3.33 -12.01 -19.10
CA LEU A 219 -3.90 -13.16 -18.40
C LEU A 219 -5.09 -12.77 -17.52
N GLY A 220 -5.16 -11.54 -17.06
CA GLY A 220 -6.17 -11.06 -16.12
C GLY A 220 -5.91 -11.45 -14.68
N VAL A 221 -4.65 -11.34 -14.23
CA VAL A 221 -4.26 -11.55 -12.83
C VAL A 221 -4.10 -10.20 -12.14
N LYS A 222 -4.74 -10.04 -10.98
CA LYS A 222 -4.61 -8.80 -10.20
C LYS A 222 -3.16 -8.61 -9.72
N SER A 223 -2.59 -7.41 -9.87
CA SER A 223 -1.23 -7.05 -9.46
C SER A 223 -0.86 -7.51 -8.03
N LYS A 224 -1.81 -7.41 -7.08
CA LYS A 224 -1.63 -7.93 -5.71
C LYS A 224 -1.43 -9.45 -5.65
N ALA A 225 -2.04 -10.21 -6.55
CA ALA A 225 -1.88 -11.67 -6.63
C ALA A 225 -0.54 -12.02 -7.28
N VAL A 226 -0.13 -11.28 -8.31
CA VAL A 226 1.21 -11.38 -8.94
C VAL A 226 2.30 -11.11 -7.89
N LYS A 227 2.19 -10.04 -7.12
CA LYS A 227 3.14 -9.71 -6.05
C LYS A 227 3.24 -10.80 -4.96
N ARG A 228 2.12 -11.42 -4.60
CA ARG A 228 2.11 -12.55 -3.65
C ARG A 228 2.77 -13.79 -4.25
N LEU A 229 2.60 -14.03 -5.54
CA LEU A 229 3.28 -15.10 -6.25
C LEU A 229 4.79 -14.85 -6.24
N ALA A 230 5.26 -13.65 -6.60
CA ALA A 230 6.67 -13.27 -6.52
C ALA A 230 7.28 -13.55 -5.14
N GLN A 231 6.60 -13.10 -4.06
CA GLN A 231 7.04 -13.36 -2.68
C GLN A 231 7.15 -14.86 -2.33
N ARG A 232 6.26 -15.67 -2.89
CA ARG A 232 6.26 -17.12 -2.66
C ARG A 232 7.40 -17.83 -3.37
N ILE A 233 7.74 -17.39 -4.59
CA ILE A 233 8.69 -18.11 -5.47
C ILE A 233 10.09 -17.49 -5.52
N SER A 234 10.31 -16.27 -5.02
CA SER A 234 11.54 -15.46 -5.18
C SER A 234 12.86 -16.20 -4.90
N ARG A 235 12.84 -17.24 -4.07
CA ARG A 235 14.02 -18.06 -3.73
C ARG A 235 14.02 -19.43 -4.41
N SER A 236 13.15 -19.65 -5.38
CA SER A 236 13.05 -20.94 -6.09
C SER A 236 13.91 -20.94 -7.36
N LYS A 237 14.37 -22.13 -7.77
CA LYS A 237 15.04 -22.29 -9.07
C LYS A 237 14.13 -21.90 -10.23
N ALA A 238 12.81 -22.09 -10.09
CA ALA A 238 11.85 -21.72 -11.11
C ALA A 238 11.76 -20.21 -11.33
N ALA A 239 11.90 -19.40 -10.26
CA ALA A 239 11.95 -17.94 -10.39
C ALA A 239 13.24 -17.48 -11.08
N ALA A 240 14.37 -18.12 -10.81
CA ALA A 240 15.63 -17.82 -11.49
C ALA A 240 15.51 -18.12 -12.99
N ALA A 241 15.07 -19.32 -13.36
CA ALA A 241 14.86 -19.71 -14.74
C ALA A 241 13.85 -18.80 -15.48
N PHE A 242 12.75 -18.45 -14.80
CA PHE A 242 11.75 -17.50 -15.33
C PHE A 242 12.36 -16.12 -15.59
N SER A 243 13.22 -15.61 -14.70
CA SER A 243 13.85 -14.31 -14.88
C SER A 243 14.94 -14.29 -15.97
N GLU A 244 15.43 -15.45 -16.40
CA GLU A 244 16.38 -15.59 -17.50
C GLU A 244 15.67 -15.78 -18.86
N ASP A 245 14.38 -16.16 -18.84
CA ASP A 245 13.58 -16.45 -20.04
C ASP A 245 12.84 -15.17 -20.49
N LEU A 246 13.56 -14.32 -21.20
CA LEU A 246 13.09 -13.03 -21.73
C LEU A 246 13.07 -13.06 -23.27
N PRO A 247 12.14 -12.31 -23.92
CA PRO A 247 11.04 -11.51 -23.36
C PRO A 247 9.85 -12.35 -22.90
N HIS A 248 9.03 -11.81 -22.00
CA HIS A 248 7.79 -12.44 -21.57
C HIS A 248 6.64 -12.18 -22.55
N THR A 249 5.57 -12.97 -22.47
CA THR A 249 4.42 -12.87 -23.38
C THR A 249 3.28 -12.02 -22.79
N TYR A 250 3.07 -12.11 -21.46
CA TYR A 250 1.94 -11.49 -20.80
C TYR A 250 2.38 -10.37 -19.86
N LEU A 251 1.60 -9.28 -19.80
CA LEU A 251 1.83 -8.17 -18.88
C LEU A 251 2.05 -8.63 -17.43
N GLU A 252 1.31 -9.64 -16.99
CA GLU A 252 1.44 -10.13 -15.63
C GLU A 252 2.74 -10.93 -15.39
N GLU A 253 3.38 -11.40 -16.44
CA GLU A 253 4.72 -11.98 -16.37
C GLU A 253 5.77 -10.89 -16.20
N ASP A 254 5.66 -9.77 -16.93
CA ASP A 254 6.52 -8.60 -16.74
C ASP A 254 6.34 -7.99 -15.35
N LEU A 255 5.10 -7.88 -14.86
CA LEU A 255 4.84 -7.47 -13.48
C LEU A 255 5.46 -8.43 -12.45
N LEU A 256 5.42 -9.73 -12.71
CA LEU A 256 6.04 -10.74 -11.85
C LEU A 256 7.56 -10.57 -11.84
N HIS A 257 8.17 -10.35 -13.01
CA HIS A 257 9.59 -10.10 -13.16
C HIS A 257 10.02 -8.85 -12.37
N ALA A 258 9.31 -7.74 -12.55
CA ALA A 258 9.57 -6.50 -11.82
C ALA A 258 9.53 -6.72 -10.28
N TYR A 259 8.55 -7.48 -9.77
CA TYR A 259 8.48 -7.82 -8.35
C TYR A 259 9.59 -8.79 -7.89
N LEU A 260 10.08 -9.67 -8.75
CA LEU A 260 11.23 -10.54 -8.44
C LEU A 260 12.52 -9.74 -8.33
N LEU A 261 12.72 -8.74 -9.20
CA LEU A 261 13.86 -7.82 -9.14
C LEU A 261 13.87 -6.97 -7.85
N ASP A 262 12.69 -6.53 -7.34
CA ASP A 262 12.60 -5.87 -6.03
C ASP A 262 13.13 -6.75 -4.86
N MET A 263 13.09 -8.07 -5.03
CA MET A 263 13.52 -9.04 -4.00
C MET A 263 14.90 -9.65 -4.28
N LYS A 264 15.53 -9.32 -5.39
CA LYS A 264 16.84 -9.88 -5.80
C LYS A 264 17.93 -9.31 -4.90
N PRO A 265 18.70 -10.15 -4.18
CA PRO A 265 19.78 -9.67 -3.33
C PRO A 265 21.06 -9.42 -4.13
N GLY A 266 21.94 -8.57 -3.58
CA GLY A 266 23.24 -8.24 -4.16
C GLY A 266 23.13 -7.19 -5.27
N PHE A 267 24.05 -6.21 -5.24
CA PHE A 267 24.07 -5.09 -6.19
C PHE A 267 24.31 -5.59 -7.61
N ASP A 268 25.44 -6.27 -7.87
CA ASP A 268 25.86 -6.67 -9.21
C ASP A 268 24.86 -7.62 -9.89
N ALA A 269 24.38 -8.62 -9.14
CA ALA A 269 23.40 -9.56 -9.66
C ALA A 269 22.04 -8.90 -9.93
N CYS A 270 21.68 -7.87 -9.16
CA CYS A 270 20.46 -7.09 -9.35
C CYS A 270 20.63 -6.16 -10.55
N LEU A 271 21.78 -5.47 -10.67
CA LEU A 271 22.10 -4.58 -11.77
C LEU A 271 22.03 -5.30 -13.11
N ALA A 272 22.76 -6.40 -13.25
CA ALA A 272 22.76 -7.19 -14.50
C ALA A 272 21.35 -7.67 -14.89
N ALA A 273 20.53 -8.05 -13.92
CA ALA A 273 19.15 -8.47 -14.20
C ALA A 273 18.23 -7.29 -14.55
N VAL A 274 18.44 -6.12 -13.97
CA VAL A 274 17.73 -4.88 -14.33
C VAL A 274 18.12 -4.45 -15.74
N ASP A 275 19.41 -4.46 -16.10
CA ASP A 275 19.91 -4.12 -17.44
C ASP A 275 19.31 -5.00 -18.53
N ALA A 276 19.15 -6.29 -18.26
CA ALA A 276 18.52 -7.23 -19.18
C ALA A 276 17.01 -6.99 -19.36
N PHE A 277 16.32 -6.52 -18.32
CA PHE A 277 14.87 -6.36 -18.32
C PHE A 277 14.40 -4.97 -18.76
N LEU A 278 15.14 -3.91 -18.44
CA LEU A 278 14.74 -2.52 -18.72
C LEU A 278 14.37 -2.25 -20.18
N PRO A 279 15.11 -2.73 -21.20
CA PRO A 279 14.77 -2.49 -22.59
C PRO A 279 13.43 -3.12 -23.03
N LEU A 280 12.87 -4.01 -22.22
CA LEU A 280 11.62 -4.74 -22.48
C LEU A 280 10.43 -4.14 -21.74
N VAL A 281 10.62 -3.08 -20.96
CA VAL A 281 9.55 -2.41 -20.21
C VAL A 281 8.84 -1.42 -21.12
N GLU A 282 7.62 -1.75 -21.55
CA GLU A 282 6.82 -0.91 -22.45
C GLU A 282 5.57 -0.33 -21.76
N ASN A 283 5.47 -0.49 -20.43
CA ASN A 283 4.23 -0.24 -19.72
C ASN A 283 4.46 0.44 -18.36
N ASP A 284 3.61 1.44 -18.05
CA ASP A 284 3.67 2.18 -16.79
C ASP A 284 3.48 1.29 -15.56
N ASP A 285 2.57 0.31 -15.61
CA ASP A 285 2.32 -0.58 -14.46
C ASP A 285 3.57 -1.41 -14.12
N VAL A 286 4.29 -1.91 -15.14
CA VAL A 286 5.56 -2.63 -14.98
C VAL A 286 6.64 -1.68 -14.48
N PHE A 287 6.76 -0.50 -15.08
CA PHE A 287 7.71 0.52 -14.65
C PHE A 287 7.53 0.89 -13.19
N PHE A 288 6.30 1.17 -12.73
CA PHE A 288 6.04 1.54 -11.33
C PHE A 288 6.18 0.36 -10.35
N ALA A 289 6.04 -0.88 -10.82
CA ALA A 289 6.29 -2.08 -10.03
C ALA A 289 7.79 -2.37 -9.82
N LEU A 290 8.64 -1.94 -10.74
CA LEU A 290 10.09 -2.15 -10.73
C LEU A 290 10.77 -1.25 -9.69
N LYS A 291 11.13 -1.80 -8.51
CA LYS A 291 11.72 -1.07 -7.37
C LYS A 291 12.91 -1.84 -6.77
N PRO A 292 14.02 -2.01 -7.51
CA PRO A 292 15.14 -2.86 -7.10
C PRO A 292 15.93 -2.24 -5.93
N ARG A 293 15.50 -2.51 -4.71
CA ARG A 293 16.07 -1.92 -3.47
C ARG A 293 17.53 -2.25 -3.26
N ALA A 294 18.03 -3.33 -3.85
CA ALA A 294 19.43 -3.71 -3.72
C ALA A 294 20.36 -2.64 -4.32
N LEU A 295 19.92 -1.95 -5.38
CA LEU A 295 20.69 -0.92 -6.05
C LEU A 295 20.82 0.37 -5.24
N LEU A 296 19.81 0.72 -4.43
CA LEU A 296 19.83 1.94 -3.60
C LEU A 296 20.71 1.81 -2.35
N ARG A 297 21.35 0.65 -2.12
CA ARG A 297 22.26 0.47 -0.99
C ARG A 297 23.66 1.03 -1.22
N ASP A 298 24.00 1.30 -2.48
CA ASP A 298 25.26 1.88 -2.88
C ASP A 298 25.01 3.06 -3.83
N PRO A 299 24.80 4.28 -3.27
CA PRO A 299 24.45 5.48 -4.05
C PRO A 299 25.50 5.87 -5.08
N VAL A 300 26.79 5.64 -4.80
CA VAL A 300 27.89 5.99 -5.71
C VAL A 300 27.88 5.10 -6.96
N ARG A 301 27.78 3.80 -6.74
CA ARG A 301 27.75 2.83 -7.87
C ARG A 301 26.47 2.94 -8.69
N ILE A 302 25.34 3.28 -8.08
CA ILE A 302 24.09 3.45 -8.84
C ILE A 302 24.15 4.69 -9.72
N GLU A 303 24.80 5.77 -9.30
CA GLU A 303 24.96 6.99 -10.09
C GLU A 303 25.68 6.70 -11.41
N GLU A 304 26.76 5.93 -11.39
CA GLU A 304 27.48 5.50 -12.58
C GLU A 304 26.58 4.73 -13.55
N SER A 305 25.79 3.78 -13.03
CA SER A 305 24.82 3.01 -13.84
C SER A 305 23.72 3.91 -14.44
N CYS A 306 23.25 4.90 -13.68
CA CYS A 306 22.21 5.82 -14.11
C CYS A 306 22.64 6.64 -15.34
N ARG A 307 23.92 7.00 -15.47
CA ARG A 307 24.43 7.73 -16.65
C ARG A 307 24.21 6.93 -17.94
N GLY A 308 24.46 5.63 -17.90
CA GLY A 308 24.18 4.74 -19.02
C GLY A 308 22.71 4.67 -19.39
N TRP A 309 21.84 4.53 -18.38
CA TRP A 309 20.38 4.45 -18.59
C TRP A 309 19.78 5.77 -19.10
N ILE A 310 20.25 6.90 -18.60
CA ILE A 310 19.79 8.24 -19.04
C ILE A 310 20.20 8.54 -20.49
N GLY A 311 21.29 7.96 -20.97
CA GLY A 311 21.74 8.05 -22.36
C GLY A 311 21.04 7.10 -23.34
N SER A 312 20.04 6.33 -22.90
CA SER A 312 19.29 5.39 -23.73
C SER A 312 18.26 6.09 -24.62
N ASP A 313 17.95 5.50 -25.78
CA ASP A 313 16.81 5.92 -26.61
C ASP A 313 15.46 5.36 -26.12
N HIS A 314 15.47 4.44 -25.15
CA HIS A 314 14.28 3.78 -24.64
C HIS A 314 13.67 4.57 -23.45
N PRO A 315 12.45 5.12 -23.58
CA PRO A 315 11.89 6.08 -22.60
C PRO A 315 11.81 5.54 -21.16
N TYR A 316 11.41 4.28 -20.98
CA TYR A 316 11.32 3.70 -19.63
C TYR A 316 12.70 3.44 -19.01
N THR A 317 13.73 3.15 -19.82
CA THR A 317 15.11 3.04 -19.35
C THR A 317 15.61 4.40 -18.87
N VAL A 318 15.39 5.46 -19.65
CA VAL A 318 15.70 6.84 -19.26
C VAL A 318 14.99 7.22 -17.97
N ALA A 319 13.66 7.04 -17.92
CA ALA A 319 12.86 7.35 -16.73
C ALA A 319 13.33 6.56 -15.49
N PHE A 320 13.76 5.32 -15.68
CA PHE A 320 14.29 4.49 -14.61
C PHE A 320 15.61 5.05 -14.07
N GLY A 321 16.56 5.43 -14.94
CA GLY A 321 17.82 6.05 -14.55
C GLY A 321 17.60 7.33 -13.74
N ILE A 322 16.76 8.23 -14.25
CA ILE A 322 16.41 9.48 -13.55
C ILE A 322 15.72 9.20 -12.20
N ARG A 323 14.80 8.25 -12.14
CA ARG A 323 14.11 7.87 -10.89
C ARG A 323 15.08 7.28 -9.87
N MET A 324 16.05 6.47 -10.28
CA MET A 324 17.05 5.90 -9.38
C MET A 324 17.95 6.99 -8.79
N LEU A 325 18.38 7.96 -9.59
CA LEU A 325 19.08 9.15 -9.11
C LEU A 325 18.23 9.94 -8.10
N ALA A 326 16.98 10.23 -8.45
CA ALA A 326 16.08 10.92 -7.55
C ALA A 326 15.97 10.21 -6.19
N GLN A 327 15.85 8.89 -6.19
CA GLN A 327 15.76 8.08 -4.96
C GLN A 327 17.07 8.03 -4.16
N ALA A 328 18.22 8.17 -4.81
CA ALA A 328 19.52 8.30 -4.13
C ALA A 328 19.65 9.64 -3.39
N ILE A 329 18.95 10.68 -3.84
CA ILE A 329 18.91 11.99 -3.16
C ILE A 329 17.98 11.90 -1.95
N SER A 330 18.59 11.76 -0.77
CA SER A 330 17.86 11.74 0.51
C SER A 330 18.67 12.42 1.61
N PRO A 331 18.04 12.85 2.72
CA PRO A 331 18.75 13.54 3.81
C PRO A 331 19.89 12.74 4.44
N LYS A 332 19.91 11.42 4.23
CA LYS A 332 20.89 10.50 4.85
C LYS A 332 22.04 10.12 3.94
N THR A 333 21.85 10.23 2.63
CA THR A 333 22.77 9.65 1.63
C THR A 333 23.31 10.67 0.63
N PHE A 334 22.70 11.84 0.54
CA PHE A 334 23.07 12.86 -0.42
C PHE A 334 24.09 13.82 0.19
N ASP A 335 25.20 14.00 -0.51
CA ASP A 335 26.23 15.01 -0.22
C ASP A 335 26.04 16.18 -1.20
N PRO A 336 25.59 17.35 -0.75
CA PRO A 336 25.39 18.51 -1.62
C PRO A 336 26.68 18.99 -2.32
N ASP A 337 27.84 18.81 -1.69
CA ASP A 337 29.14 19.25 -2.23
C ASP A 337 29.63 18.31 -3.34
N ALA A 338 29.20 17.06 -3.34
CA ALA A 338 29.50 16.07 -4.36
C ALA A 338 28.49 16.06 -5.52
N PHE A 339 27.56 17.00 -5.58
CA PHE A 339 26.51 17.05 -6.59
C PHE A 339 27.07 17.27 -8.01
N ASP A 340 26.76 16.34 -8.92
CA ASP A 340 27.16 16.47 -10.31
C ASP A 340 26.17 17.31 -11.14
N ARG A 341 26.55 18.59 -11.34
CA ARG A 341 25.76 19.54 -12.16
C ARG A 341 25.63 19.09 -13.61
N SER A 342 26.62 18.38 -14.16
CA SER A 342 26.59 17.94 -15.57
C SER A 342 25.43 16.99 -15.85
N LEU A 343 25.07 16.15 -14.88
CA LEU A 343 23.97 15.22 -14.98
C LEU A 343 22.61 15.95 -14.89
N ALA A 344 22.51 16.96 -14.03
CA ALA A 344 21.31 17.81 -13.97
C ALA A 344 21.13 18.61 -15.28
N GLU A 345 22.21 19.10 -15.88
CA GLU A 345 22.19 19.79 -17.18
C GLU A 345 21.79 18.84 -18.30
N GLN A 346 22.28 17.59 -18.29
CA GLN A 346 21.88 16.58 -19.24
C GLN A 346 20.38 16.33 -19.17
N ILE A 347 19.83 16.11 -17.96
CA ILE A 347 18.38 15.88 -17.75
C ILE A 347 17.58 17.14 -18.14
N ALA A 348 18.06 18.33 -17.82
CA ALA A 348 17.40 19.60 -18.18
C ALA A 348 17.37 19.86 -19.68
N GLY A 349 18.41 19.45 -20.41
CA GLY A 349 18.54 19.61 -21.86
C GLY A 349 17.80 18.55 -22.69
N MET A 350 17.22 17.52 -22.04
CA MET A 350 16.50 16.47 -22.77
C MET A 350 15.22 16.97 -23.40
N HIS A 351 14.96 16.54 -24.63
CA HIS A 351 13.64 16.65 -25.22
C HIS A 351 12.75 15.54 -24.63
N ILE A 352 11.78 15.93 -23.78
CA ILE A 352 10.97 14.99 -23.01
C ILE A 352 9.55 14.97 -23.55
N ASP A 353 9.25 14.00 -24.40
CA ASP A 353 7.89 13.77 -24.93
C ASP A 353 7.14 12.69 -24.13
N HIS A 354 7.86 11.80 -23.42
CA HIS A 354 7.25 10.71 -22.70
C HIS A 354 6.83 11.14 -21.26
N PRO A 355 5.54 10.95 -20.88
CA PRO A 355 5.02 11.42 -19.58
C PRO A 355 5.78 10.86 -18.37
N THR A 356 6.20 9.59 -18.45
CA THR A 356 6.93 8.91 -17.35
C THR A 356 8.32 9.47 -17.16
N VAL A 357 9.01 9.87 -18.26
CA VAL A 357 10.30 10.58 -18.19
C VAL A 357 10.12 11.96 -17.57
N ALA A 358 9.10 12.70 -18.00
CA ALA A 358 8.78 14.02 -17.46
C ALA A 358 8.49 13.98 -15.95
N LEU A 359 7.77 12.95 -15.49
CA LEU A 359 7.49 12.75 -14.06
C LEU A 359 8.76 12.41 -13.27
N ALA A 360 9.61 11.53 -13.78
CA ALA A 360 10.87 11.16 -13.14
C ALA A 360 11.82 12.36 -13.03
N ALA A 361 11.93 13.16 -14.08
CA ALA A 361 12.74 14.38 -14.08
C ALA A 361 12.22 15.44 -13.11
N ALA A 362 10.90 15.62 -13.01
CA ALA A 362 10.30 16.52 -12.05
C ALA A 362 10.56 16.08 -10.58
N ASP A 363 10.47 14.78 -10.27
CA ASP A 363 10.82 14.24 -8.94
C ASP A 363 12.31 14.43 -8.63
N TYR A 364 13.20 14.25 -9.61
CA TYR A 364 14.62 14.50 -9.46
C TYR A 364 14.91 15.96 -9.06
N PHE A 365 14.38 16.93 -9.80
CA PHE A 365 14.57 18.36 -9.50
C PHE A 365 13.89 18.77 -8.19
N PHE A 366 12.72 18.23 -7.88
CA PHE A 366 12.07 18.44 -6.58
C PHE A 366 12.97 18.00 -5.41
N ARG A 367 13.61 16.82 -5.51
CA ARG A 367 14.48 16.31 -4.46
C ARG A 367 15.78 17.11 -4.33
N LEU A 368 16.34 17.58 -5.43
CA LEU A 368 17.48 18.49 -5.41
C LEU A 368 17.15 19.83 -4.72
N LEU A 369 15.97 20.40 -4.99
CA LEU A 369 15.50 21.58 -4.28
C LEU A 369 15.32 21.34 -2.78
N LYS A 370 14.85 20.16 -2.41
CA LYS A 370 14.52 19.82 -1.03
C LYS A 370 15.73 19.42 -0.18
N TYR A 371 16.70 18.76 -0.78
CA TYR A 371 17.83 18.14 -0.07
C TYR A 371 19.21 18.59 -0.55
N GLY A 372 19.28 19.33 -1.65
CA GLY A 372 20.52 19.73 -2.31
C GLY A 372 21.24 20.93 -1.70
N GLY A 373 20.69 21.57 -0.67
CA GLY A 373 21.25 22.79 -0.07
C GLY A 373 20.94 24.05 -0.88
N GLU A 374 21.32 25.21 -0.33
CA GLU A 374 20.95 26.53 -0.90
C GLU A 374 21.58 26.78 -2.28
N GLU A 375 22.84 26.42 -2.46
CA GLU A 375 23.57 26.64 -3.72
C GLU A 375 22.98 25.86 -4.88
N ASN A 376 22.74 24.57 -4.68
CA ASN A 376 22.12 23.71 -5.69
C ASN A 376 20.64 24.09 -5.91
N GLY A 377 19.94 24.54 -4.86
CA GLY A 377 18.59 25.08 -4.99
C GLY A 377 18.54 26.35 -5.84
N ALA A 378 19.49 27.27 -5.68
CA ALA A 378 19.61 28.47 -6.51
C ALA A 378 19.89 28.12 -7.97
N TYR A 379 20.78 27.15 -8.21
CA TYR A 379 21.07 26.64 -9.54
C TYR A 379 19.82 26.05 -10.22
N ILE A 380 19.07 25.21 -9.53
CA ILE A 380 17.84 24.60 -10.09
C ILE A 380 16.78 25.67 -10.40
N ARG A 381 16.61 26.68 -9.56
CA ARG A 381 15.71 27.81 -9.87
C ARG A 381 16.15 28.56 -11.13
N GLY A 382 17.46 28.74 -11.32
CA GLY A 382 18.01 29.38 -12.53
C GLY A 382 17.67 28.64 -13.82
N ILE A 383 17.68 27.30 -13.81
CA ILE A 383 17.35 26.49 -15.01
C ILE A 383 15.84 26.27 -15.17
N ALA A 384 15.02 26.52 -14.16
CA ALA A 384 13.57 26.30 -14.21
C ALA A 384 12.86 27.18 -15.23
N GLU A 385 13.45 28.32 -15.65
CA GLU A 385 12.90 29.20 -16.70
C GLU A 385 12.95 28.53 -18.07
N SER A 386 13.97 27.74 -18.35
CA SER A 386 14.22 27.09 -19.65
C SER A 386 13.88 25.59 -19.68
N CYS A 387 13.71 24.96 -18.52
CA CYS A 387 13.46 23.52 -18.39
C CYS A 387 12.08 23.22 -17.79
N THR A 388 11.16 22.65 -18.57
CA THR A 388 9.80 22.30 -18.12
C THR A 388 9.80 21.32 -16.94
N ALA A 389 10.74 20.35 -16.90
CA ALA A 389 10.84 19.39 -15.80
C ALA A 389 11.32 20.06 -14.52
N ALA A 390 12.32 20.96 -14.59
CA ALA A 390 12.80 21.74 -13.45
C ALA A 390 11.71 22.69 -12.94
N LYS A 391 10.97 23.35 -13.82
CA LYS A 391 9.82 24.21 -13.47
C LYS A 391 8.75 23.42 -12.73
N ARG A 392 8.45 22.20 -13.17
CA ARG A 392 7.48 21.32 -12.52
C ARG A 392 7.98 20.83 -11.15
N GLY A 393 9.28 20.50 -11.04
CA GLY A 393 9.92 20.17 -9.76
C GLY A 393 9.88 21.34 -8.77
N LEU A 394 10.16 22.56 -9.24
CA LEU A 394 10.05 23.79 -8.45
C LEU A 394 8.62 24.02 -7.95
N TYR A 395 7.62 23.87 -8.81
CA TYR A 395 6.21 24.00 -8.41
C TYR A 395 5.84 23.01 -7.28
N PHE A 396 6.25 21.75 -7.37
CA PHE A 396 5.98 20.77 -6.31
C PHE A 396 6.74 21.12 -5.02
N TYR A 397 7.97 21.63 -5.12
CA TYR A 397 8.74 22.08 -3.96
C TYR A 397 8.08 23.27 -3.25
N GLU A 398 7.61 24.27 -3.99
CA GLU A 398 6.92 25.43 -3.43
C GLU A 398 5.62 25.02 -2.72
N LYS A 399 4.86 24.07 -3.32
CA LYS A 399 3.66 23.51 -2.68
C LYS A 399 3.96 22.71 -1.40
N ASP A 400 5.07 21.98 -1.36
CA ASP A 400 5.54 21.29 -0.16
C ASP A 400 5.93 22.29 0.94
N GLN A 401 6.59 23.41 0.58
CA GLN A 401 6.95 24.49 1.53
C GLN A 401 5.71 25.25 2.03
N GLU A 402 4.76 25.57 1.17
CA GLU A 402 3.49 26.18 1.56
C GLU A 402 2.74 25.29 2.57
N ALA A 403 2.69 23.99 2.32
CA ALA A 403 2.07 23.04 3.23
C ALA A 403 2.77 22.96 4.60
N LEU A 404 4.09 23.05 4.62
CA LEU A 404 4.90 23.07 5.85
C LEU A 404 4.71 24.38 6.63
N SER A 405 4.68 25.53 5.95
CA SER A 405 4.49 26.85 6.59
C SER A 405 3.10 27.01 7.25
N LEU A 406 2.09 26.33 6.72
CA LEU A 406 0.76 26.29 7.32
C LEU A 406 0.68 25.41 8.59
N GLN A 407 1.73 24.60 8.85
CA GLN A 407 1.84 23.73 10.04
C GLN A 407 2.65 24.37 11.18
N GLU A 408 3.35 25.49 10.94
CA GLU A 408 3.99 26.25 12.02
C GLU A 408 2.93 27.09 12.77
N PRO A 409 2.76 26.89 14.09
CA PRO A 409 1.85 27.74 14.86
C PRO A 409 2.37 29.19 14.78
N ALA A 410 1.48 30.11 14.42
CA ALA A 410 1.76 31.55 14.56
C ALA A 410 2.03 31.82 16.05
N PHE A 411 3.30 32.18 16.37
CA PHE A 411 3.71 32.59 17.70
C PHE A 411 3.05 33.91 18.08
#